data_7844107000f234c37a1fe7ad25a6a8c1
#
_entry.id   7844107000f234c37a1fe7ad25a6a8c1
#
_cell.length_a   1.000
_cell.length_b   1.000
_cell.length_c   1.000
_cell.angle_alpha   90.00
_cell.angle_beta   90.00
_cell.angle_gamma   90.00
#
_symmetry.space_group_name_H-M   'P 1'
#
loop_
_entity.id
_entity.type
_entity.pdbx_description
1 polymer ?
#
loop_
_entity_poly.entity_id
_entity_poly.type
_entity_poly.pdbx_seq_one_letter_code
_entity_poly.pdbx_strand_id
1 'polypeptide(L)'
;MTKIMDMTVCDLKQCINLWGSIPELKFSSAFDTEERLTRFINKNEGFSTIAKYNGKLVGALLCGNDGRRGFFYHIGVSPKHRKQKIATRMVEYSLDKLRTDGIDTCFLFTNDFNTNAQSFWKAMGFGYAPHVMYQSREI
;
A
#
# COMPACT_ATOMS: atom_id res chain seq x y z
N MET A 1 -0.30 -3.47 -21.52
CA MET A 1 -1.47 -3.65 -20.65
C MET A 1 -1.04 -3.89 -19.20
N THR A 2 -1.68 -3.23 -18.28
CA THR A 2 -1.36 -3.35 -16.87
C THR A 2 -2.20 -4.43 -16.21
N LYS A 3 -1.55 -5.35 -15.50
CA LYS A 3 -2.21 -6.40 -14.73
C LYS A 3 -2.09 -6.11 -13.24
N ILE A 4 -3.18 -6.31 -12.52
CA ILE A 4 -3.25 -6.18 -11.07
C ILE A 4 -3.30 -7.59 -10.49
N MET A 5 -2.44 -7.87 -9.50
CA MET A 5 -2.32 -9.22 -8.94
C MET A 5 -1.82 -9.18 -7.50
N ASP A 6 -1.89 -10.32 -6.82
CA ASP A 6 -1.39 -10.45 -5.46
C ASP A 6 0.12 -10.20 -5.42
N MET A 7 0.56 -9.48 -4.40
CA MET A 7 1.97 -9.35 -4.06
C MET A 7 2.41 -10.61 -3.32
N THR A 8 3.56 -11.16 -3.72
CA THR A 8 4.19 -12.27 -3.00
C THR A 8 5.57 -11.85 -2.49
N VAL A 9 6.18 -12.69 -1.65
CA VAL A 9 7.53 -12.41 -1.15
C VAL A 9 8.56 -12.28 -2.28
N CYS A 10 8.32 -12.92 -3.41
CA CYS A 10 9.20 -12.84 -4.58
C CYS A 10 9.23 -11.45 -5.21
N ASP A 11 8.22 -10.63 -4.95
CA ASP A 11 8.11 -9.28 -5.51
C ASP A 11 8.76 -8.21 -4.64
N LEU A 12 9.15 -8.55 -3.41
CA LEU A 12 9.53 -7.55 -2.40
C LEU A 12 10.75 -6.71 -2.78
N LYS A 13 11.76 -7.30 -3.41
CA LYS A 13 12.92 -6.51 -3.84
C LYS A 13 12.53 -5.41 -4.81
N GLN A 14 11.68 -5.73 -5.77
CA GLN A 14 11.19 -4.75 -6.74
C GLN A 14 10.27 -3.72 -6.07
N CYS A 15 9.44 -4.14 -5.12
CA CYS A 15 8.58 -3.24 -4.36
C CYS A 15 9.41 -2.23 -3.54
N ILE A 16 10.43 -2.70 -2.84
CA ILE A 16 11.32 -1.85 -2.05
C ILE A 16 12.00 -0.82 -2.95
N ASN A 17 12.50 -1.25 -4.10
CA ASN A 17 13.11 -0.33 -5.06
C ASN A 17 12.13 0.72 -5.54
N LEU A 18 10.90 0.32 -5.85
CA LEU A 18 9.87 1.27 -6.30
C LEU A 18 9.54 2.28 -5.20
N TRP A 19 9.21 1.79 -3.99
CA TRP A 19 8.86 2.67 -2.87
C TRP A 19 10.00 3.61 -2.51
N GLY A 20 11.22 3.11 -2.50
CA GLY A 20 12.42 3.93 -2.20
C GLY A 20 12.72 4.99 -3.24
N SER A 21 12.22 4.82 -4.47
CA SER A 21 12.41 5.79 -5.56
C SER A 21 11.39 6.95 -5.52
N ILE A 22 10.38 6.87 -4.66
CA ILE A 22 9.32 7.88 -4.57
C ILE A 22 9.55 8.73 -3.33
N PRO A 23 10.06 9.97 -3.48
CA PRO A 23 10.42 10.79 -2.30
C PRO A 23 9.26 11.08 -1.36
N GLU A 24 8.06 11.27 -1.88
CA GLU A 24 6.88 11.64 -1.09
C GLU A 24 6.44 10.53 -0.13
N LEU A 25 6.80 9.27 -0.41
CA LEU A 25 6.45 8.14 0.44
C LEU A 25 7.21 8.14 1.77
N LYS A 26 8.40 8.75 1.81
CA LYS A 26 9.26 8.70 2.98
C LYS A 26 9.51 7.26 3.44
N PHE A 27 9.71 6.37 2.48
CA PHE A 27 9.97 4.97 2.76
C PHE A 27 11.27 4.79 3.54
N SER A 28 11.20 4.09 4.67
CA SER A 28 12.39 3.83 5.51
C SER A 28 12.92 2.43 5.25
N SER A 29 13.99 2.32 4.47
CA SER A 29 14.65 1.03 4.23
C SER A 29 15.32 0.47 5.48
N ALA A 30 15.62 1.33 6.46
CA ALA A 30 16.19 0.88 7.74
C ALA A 30 15.15 0.15 8.59
N PHE A 31 13.87 0.55 8.50
CA PHE A 31 12.78 -0.12 9.21
C PHE A 31 12.18 -1.23 8.36
N ASP A 32 11.77 -0.91 7.13
CA ASP A 32 11.11 -1.87 6.23
C ASP A 32 12.14 -2.66 5.44
N THR A 33 12.83 -3.54 6.14
CA THR A 33 13.76 -4.48 5.52
C THR A 33 12.99 -5.57 4.78
N GLU A 34 13.66 -6.24 3.85
CA GLU A 34 13.05 -7.37 3.14
C GLU A 34 12.58 -8.45 4.12
N GLU A 35 13.34 -8.69 5.20
CA GLU A 35 12.96 -9.65 6.24
C GLU A 35 11.65 -9.26 6.93
N ARG A 36 11.51 -8.00 7.34
CA ARG A 36 10.29 -7.53 8.01
C ARG A 36 9.10 -7.55 7.07
N LEU A 37 9.30 -7.17 5.83
CA LEU A 37 8.23 -7.19 4.83
C LEU A 37 7.82 -8.61 4.46
N THR A 38 8.78 -9.55 4.41
CA THR A 38 8.48 -10.97 4.23
C THR A 38 7.58 -11.48 5.35
N ARG A 39 7.90 -11.12 6.59
CA ARG A 39 7.06 -11.49 7.74
C ARG A 39 5.66 -10.89 7.63
N PHE A 40 5.58 -9.65 7.21
CA PHE A 40 4.28 -8.98 6.99
C PHE A 40 3.45 -9.71 5.94
N ILE A 41 4.03 -10.01 4.78
CA ILE A 41 3.33 -10.72 3.71
C ILE A 41 2.86 -12.09 4.17
N ASN A 42 3.70 -12.83 4.89
CA ASN A 42 3.33 -14.16 5.38
C ASN A 42 2.17 -14.12 6.38
N LYS A 43 2.08 -13.07 7.19
CA LYS A 43 0.96 -12.90 8.13
C LYS A 43 -0.30 -12.35 7.46
N ASN A 44 -0.17 -11.73 6.31
CA ASN A 44 -1.28 -11.08 5.60
C ASN A 44 -1.31 -11.55 4.15
N GLU A 45 -1.18 -12.85 3.93
CA GLU A 45 -1.11 -13.43 2.59
C GLU A 45 -2.36 -13.11 1.77
N GLY A 46 -2.15 -12.62 0.56
CA GLY A 46 -3.23 -12.35 -0.38
C GLY A 46 -3.86 -10.96 -0.30
N PHE A 47 -3.42 -10.09 0.62
CA PHE A 47 -4.03 -8.76 0.77
C PHE A 47 -3.26 -7.65 0.07
N SER A 48 -1.94 -7.76 -0.04
CA SER A 48 -1.11 -6.77 -0.74
C SER A 48 -1.18 -6.97 -2.25
N THR A 49 -1.02 -5.88 -3.00
CA THR A 49 -1.28 -5.85 -4.43
C THR A 49 -0.10 -5.26 -5.19
N ILE A 50 0.17 -5.82 -6.36
CA ILE A 50 1.12 -5.23 -7.32
C ILE A 50 0.45 -4.99 -8.66
N ALA A 51 1.06 -4.08 -9.43
CA ALA A 51 0.70 -3.83 -10.81
C ALA A 51 1.92 -4.10 -11.69
N LYS A 52 1.72 -4.84 -12.76
CA LYS A 52 2.76 -5.14 -13.76
C LYS A 52 2.32 -4.66 -15.13
N TYR A 53 3.24 -4.00 -15.83
CA TYR A 53 3.07 -3.61 -17.22
C TYR A 53 4.11 -4.34 -18.04
N ASN A 54 3.65 -5.18 -18.97
CA ASN A 54 4.53 -6.03 -19.79
C ASN A 54 5.55 -6.80 -18.95
N GLY A 55 5.08 -7.38 -17.84
CA GLY A 55 5.91 -8.18 -16.94
C GLY A 55 6.78 -7.39 -15.97
N LYS A 56 6.80 -6.06 -16.07
CA LYS A 56 7.59 -5.20 -15.19
C LYS A 56 6.73 -4.62 -14.08
N LEU A 57 7.21 -4.67 -12.84
CA LEU A 57 6.50 -4.10 -11.70
C LEU A 57 6.47 -2.57 -11.80
N VAL A 58 5.28 -2.00 -11.84
CA VAL A 58 5.07 -0.54 -11.96
C VAL A 58 4.26 0.03 -10.81
N GLY A 59 3.70 -0.80 -9.96
CA GLY A 59 2.95 -0.35 -8.79
C GLY A 59 2.98 -1.38 -7.68
N ALA A 60 2.89 -0.92 -6.43
CA ALA A 60 2.86 -1.80 -5.26
C ALA A 60 2.10 -1.15 -4.12
N LEU A 61 1.24 -1.93 -3.47
CA LEU A 61 0.43 -1.52 -2.32
C LEU A 61 0.55 -2.55 -1.21
N LEU A 62 1.01 -2.11 -0.04
CA LEU A 62 1.13 -2.98 1.13
C LEU A 62 -0.15 -2.90 1.94
N CYS A 63 -0.84 -4.02 2.09
CA CYS A 63 -2.13 -4.12 2.76
C CYS A 63 -2.16 -5.33 3.69
N GLY A 64 -2.78 -5.15 4.85
CA GLY A 64 -3.00 -6.22 5.79
C GLY A 64 -4.24 -5.96 6.64
N ASN A 65 -4.46 -6.83 7.62
CA ASN A 65 -5.54 -6.66 8.59
C ASN A 65 -5.19 -7.33 9.92
N ASP A 66 -5.89 -6.93 10.96
CA ASP A 66 -5.72 -7.48 12.31
C ASP A 66 -6.91 -8.38 12.72
N GLY A 67 -7.72 -8.80 11.77
CA GLY A 67 -8.94 -9.55 12.00
C GLY A 67 -10.18 -8.67 12.20
N ARG A 68 -10.00 -7.36 12.40
CA ARG A 68 -11.10 -6.40 12.59
C ARG A 68 -11.07 -5.28 11.55
N ARG A 69 -9.91 -4.68 11.32
CA ARG A 69 -9.69 -3.58 10.38
C ARG A 69 -8.58 -3.92 9.42
N GLY A 70 -8.76 -3.52 8.18
CA GLY A 70 -7.68 -3.48 7.22
C GLY A 70 -6.84 -2.24 7.38
N PHE A 71 -5.63 -2.28 6.80
CA PHE A 71 -4.74 -1.12 6.79
C PHE A 71 -3.86 -1.14 5.55
N PHE A 72 -3.55 0.07 5.06
CA PHE A 72 -2.62 0.27 3.96
C PHE A 72 -1.38 0.99 4.49
N TYR A 73 -0.19 0.55 4.09
CA TYR A 73 1.05 1.20 4.54
C TYR A 73 1.75 1.97 3.43
N HIS A 74 2.07 1.30 2.34
CA HIS A 74 2.79 1.95 1.26
C HIS A 74 2.01 1.74 -0.03
N ILE A 75 1.79 2.81 -0.77
CA ILE A 75 1.27 2.71 -2.13
C ILE A 75 2.15 3.57 -3.03
N GLY A 76 2.63 3.00 -4.11
CA GLY A 76 3.43 3.72 -5.07
C GLY A 76 3.18 3.23 -6.48
N VAL A 77 3.24 4.16 -7.42
CA VAL A 77 3.15 3.88 -8.85
C VAL A 77 4.32 4.56 -9.54
N SER A 78 4.99 3.84 -10.42
CA SER A 78 6.10 4.40 -11.20
C SER A 78 5.65 5.70 -11.89
N PRO A 79 6.45 6.78 -11.84
CA PRO A 79 6.07 8.06 -12.46
C PRO A 79 5.66 7.96 -13.92
N LYS A 80 6.27 7.05 -14.67
CA LYS A 80 5.97 6.84 -16.09
C LYS A 80 4.58 6.25 -16.32
N HIS A 81 3.95 5.69 -15.29
CA HIS A 81 2.69 4.97 -15.39
C HIS A 81 1.59 5.64 -14.57
N ARG A 82 1.78 6.88 -14.13
CA ARG A 82 0.76 7.64 -13.40
C ARG A 82 -0.34 8.11 -14.31
N LYS A 83 -1.48 8.55 -13.72
CA LYS A 83 -2.67 9.02 -14.44
C LYS A 83 -3.32 7.96 -15.31
N GLN A 84 -3.10 6.69 -14.99
CA GLN A 84 -3.73 5.55 -15.67
C GLN A 84 -4.64 4.76 -14.74
N LYS A 85 -4.96 5.35 -13.58
CA LYS A 85 -5.81 4.73 -12.53
C LYS A 85 -5.24 3.44 -11.96
N ILE A 86 -3.93 3.23 -12.04
CA ILE A 86 -3.29 2.04 -11.50
C ILE A 86 -3.42 1.99 -9.99
N ALA A 87 -3.17 3.12 -9.30
CA ALA A 87 -3.34 3.19 -7.85
C ALA A 87 -4.77 2.85 -7.44
N THR A 88 -5.75 3.44 -8.10
CA THR A 88 -7.17 3.15 -7.86
C THR A 88 -7.48 1.67 -8.02
N ARG A 89 -6.99 1.05 -9.10
CA ARG A 89 -7.22 -0.37 -9.36
C ARG A 89 -6.59 -1.25 -8.28
N MET A 90 -5.37 -0.91 -7.84
CA MET A 90 -4.70 -1.66 -6.75
C MET A 90 -5.47 -1.55 -5.44
N VAL A 91 -5.94 -0.34 -5.10
CA VAL A 91 -6.71 -0.13 -3.88
C VAL A 91 -8.00 -0.93 -3.92
N GLU A 92 -8.74 -0.86 -5.02
CA GLU A 92 -9.99 -1.63 -5.16
C GLU A 92 -9.75 -3.12 -5.06
N TYR A 93 -8.66 -3.61 -5.65
CA TYR A 93 -8.30 -5.03 -5.57
C TYR A 93 -8.08 -5.47 -4.12
N SER A 94 -7.31 -4.70 -3.35
CA SER A 94 -7.06 -5.01 -1.92
C SER A 94 -8.33 -4.85 -1.08
N LEU A 95 -9.15 -3.84 -1.35
CA LEU A 95 -10.42 -3.66 -0.64
C LEU A 95 -11.36 -4.85 -0.87
N ASP A 96 -11.41 -5.38 -2.10
CA ASP A 96 -12.22 -6.56 -2.40
C ASP A 96 -11.74 -7.79 -1.64
N LYS A 97 -10.42 -7.95 -1.50
CA LYS A 97 -9.84 -9.02 -0.68
C LYS A 97 -10.25 -8.88 0.78
N LEU A 98 -10.21 -7.67 1.32
CA LEU A 98 -10.63 -7.41 2.68
C LEU A 98 -12.12 -7.70 2.87
N ARG A 99 -12.97 -7.24 1.95
CA ARG A 99 -14.41 -7.51 2.00
C ARG A 99 -14.71 -9.00 1.99
N THR A 100 -14.03 -9.75 1.13
CA THR A 100 -14.20 -11.20 1.03
C THR A 100 -13.87 -11.89 2.34
N ASP A 101 -12.93 -11.34 3.10
CA ASP A 101 -12.52 -11.87 4.40
C ASP A 101 -13.37 -11.34 5.57
N GLY A 102 -14.44 -10.60 5.28
CA GLY A 102 -15.33 -10.06 6.29
C GLY A 102 -14.87 -8.76 6.95
N ILE A 103 -13.85 -8.11 6.39
CA ILE A 103 -13.33 -6.85 6.90
C ILE A 103 -14.07 -5.71 6.19
N ASP A 104 -14.70 -4.82 6.97
CA ASP A 104 -15.52 -3.75 6.42
C ASP A 104 -14.99 -2.34 6.73
N THR A 105 -13.85 -2.23 7.39
CA THR A 105 -13.23 -0.95 7.73
C THR A 105 -11.75 -1.00 7.45
N CYS A 106 -11.23 0.04 6.83
CA CYS A 106 -9.81 0.14 6.48
C CYS A 106 -9.28 1.52 6.87
N PHE A 107 -8.06 1.59 7.38
CA PHE A 107 -7.43 2.85 7.74
C PHE A 107 -6.02 2.97 7.18
N LEU A 108 -5.49 4.19 7.16
CA LEU A 108 -4.12 4.47 6.73
C LEU A 108 -3.64 5.77 7.36
N PHE A 109 -2.34 5.98 7.27
CA PHE A 109 -1.72 7.24 7.69
C PHE A 109 -1.12 7.94 6.47
N THR A 110 -1.30 9.26 6.41
CA THR A 110 -0.64 10.08 5.40
C THR A 110 0.13 11.19 6.09
N ASN A 111 1.24 11.60 5.50
CA ASN A 111 1.95 12.76 5.97
C ASN A 111 1.14 14.03 5.64
N ASP A 112 1.11 14.97 6.57
CA ASP A 112 0.30 16.18 6.42
C ASP A 112 0.79 17.10 5.29
N PHE A 113 2.04 16.94 4.85
CA PHE A 113 2.58 17.70 3.73
C PHE A 113 2.27 17.07 2.37
N ASN A 114 1.81 15.82 2.34
CA ASN A 114 1.55 15.11 1.08
C ASN A 114 0.11 15.33 0.62
N THR A 115 -0.13 16.51 0.04
CA THR A 115 -1.49 16.91 -0.39
C THR A 115 -2.02 16.05 -1.54
N ASN A 116 -1.14 15.54 -2.41
CA ASN A 116 -1.57 14.65 -3.49
C ASN A 116 -2.11 13.33 -2.95
N ALA A 117 -1.43 12.74 -1.96
CA ALA A 117 -1.91 11.51 -1.33
C ALA A 117 -3.23 11.77 -0.60
N GLN A 118 -3.35 12.88 0.12
CA GLN A 118 -4.59 13.22 0.82
C GLN A 118 -5.76 13.35 -0.15
N SER A 119 -5.56 14.01 -1.28
CA SER A 119 -6.59 14.15 -2.32
C SER A 119 -6.99 12.80 -2.91
N PHE A 120 -6.00 11.94 -3.16
CA PHE A 120 -6.25 10.60 -3.69
C PHE A 120 -7.11 9.78 -2.70
N TRP A 121 -6.73 9.75 -1.43
CA TRP A 121 -7.46 8.96 -0.43
C TRP A 121 -8.87 9.49 -0.19
N LYS A 122 -9.03 10.82 -0.20
CA LYS A 122 -10.36 11.41 -0.11
C LYS A 122 -11.24 10.99 -1.29
N ALA A 123 -10.69 11.01 -2.50
CA ALA A 123 -11.40 10.55 -3.69
C ALA A 123 -11.77 9.07 -3.62
N MET A 124 -10.97 8.27 -2.91
CA MET A 124 -11.24 6.85 -2.67
C MET A 124 -12.23 6.61 -1.53
N GLY A 125 -12.75 7.67 -0.90
CA GLY A 125 -13.77 7.55 0.14
C GLY A 125 -13.23 7.50 1.56
N PHE A 126 -11.94 7.75 1.77
CA PHE A 126 -11.36 7.75 3.12
C PHE A 126 -11.67 9.06 3.84
N GLY A 127 -12.14 8.93 5.09
CA GLY A 127 -12.39 10.07 5.96
C GLY A 127 -11.14 10.48 6.74
N TYR A 128 -11.19 11.67 7.32
CA TYR A 128 -10.08 12.24 8.07
C TYR A 128 -10.43 12.33 9.56
N ALA A 129 -9.49 11.92 10.42
CA ALA A 129 -9.68 11.93 11.89
C ALA A 129 -8.74 12.96 12.52
N PRO A 130 -9.16 14.25 12.64
CA PRO A 130 -8.25 15.34 13.03
C PRO A 130 -7.80 15.31 14.49
N HIS A 131 -8.50 14.60 15.35
CA HIS A 131 -8.21 14.54 16.79
C HIS A 131 -7.46 13.28 17.20
N VAL A 132 -7.01 12.47 16.24
CA VAL A 132 -6.24 11.26 16.50
C VAL A 132 -4.76 11.55 16.31
N MET A 133 -3.96 11.14 17.28
CA MET A 133 -2.50 11.29 17.20
C MET A 133 -1.85 9.93 17.03
N TYR A 134 -0.90 9.84 16.12
CA TYR A 134 -0.06 8.66 15.99
C TYR A 134 0.98 8.67 17.10
N GLN A 135 1.08 7.58 17.85
CA GLN A 135 2.07 7.42 18.91
C GLN A 135 2.75 6.07 18.75
N SER A 136 4.06 6.04 18.87
CA SER A 136 4.83 4.80 18.73
C SER A 136 5.96 4.76 19.76
N ARG A 137 6.46 3.57 19.99
CA ARG A 137 7.57 3.31 20.91
C ARG A 137 8.35 2.10 20.44
N GLU A 138 9.68 2.18 20.55
CA GLU A 138 10.51 0.98 20.40
C GLU A 138 10.36 0.07 21.61
N ILE A 139 10.43 -1.23 21.37
CA ILE A 139 10.33 -2.25 22.42
C ILE A 139 11.47 -3.24 22.35
#